data_506aaff7beae6445c205b0d9326951ce
#
_entry.id   506aaff7beae6445c205b0d9326951ce
#
_cell.length_a   1.000
_cell.length_b   1.000
_cell.length_c   1.000
_cell.angle_alpha   90.00
_cell.angle_beta   90.00
_cell.angle_gamma   90.00
#
_symmetry.space_group_name_H-M   'P 1'
#
loop_
_entity.id
_entity.type
_entity.pdbx_description
1 polymer ?
#
loop_
_entity_poly.entity_id
_entity_poly.type
_entity_poly.pdbx_seq_one_letter_code
_entity_poly.pdbx_strand_id
1 'polypeptide(L)'
;VAGMVCFVDGVPSKKDYRKFKIKTVEGPDDYSSMKEVIYRRYYRVLVEGLKKPDLIIVDGGKGQIKVAKEVIDSLNIGIKVCGLAKDDHHSTAVLIDSDFNEINIDKKSELFFLLTRMQDEVHRYAISFHKNVRSKSLFQSILDDVEGIGPKRKKELLKHFGSVKKLKEATIEQLEEVLPKEVAKNLFTVLQNTK
;
A
#
# COMPACT_ATOMS: atom_id res chain seq x y z
N VAL A 1 2.44 0.89 -5.96
CA VAL A 1 2.42 0.33 -4.59
C VAL A 1 1.21 -0.55 -4.41
N ALA A 2 1.33 -1.62 -3.61
CA ALA A 2 0.24 -2.52 -3.27
C ALA A 2 0.17 -2.76 -1.76
N GLY A 3 -1.02 -3.09 -1.27
CA GLY A 3 -1.28 -3.45 0.12
C GLY A 3 -1.83 -4.86 0.25
N MET A 4 -1.45 -5.53 1.31
CA MET A 4 -2.02 -6.82 1.71
C MET A 4 -2.52 -6.71 3.15
N VAL A 5 -3.75 -7.10 3.37
CA VAL A 5 -4.34 -7.26 4.70
C VAL A 5 -4.49 -8.73 5.03
N CYS A 6 -4.58 -9.05 6.29
CA CYS A 6 -4.77 -10.41 6.78
C CYS A 6 -5.90 -10.43 7.81
N PHE A 7 -6.75 -11.43 7.70
CA PHE A 7 -7.82 -11.70 8.66
C PHE A 7 -7.63 -13.09 9.25
N VAL A 8 -7.82 -13.22 10.54
CA VAL A 8 -7.76 -14.48 11.29
C VAL A 8 -9.06 -14.61 12.05
N ASP A 9 -9.79 -15.71 11.84
CA ASP A 9 -11.10 -15.96 12.45
C ASP A 9 -12.09 -14.77 12.25
N GLY A 10 -12.08 -14.19 11.05
CA GLY A 10 -12.94 -13.05 10.69
C GLY A 10 -12.51 -11.69 11.24
N VAL A 11 -11.36 -11.61 11.93
CA VAL A 11 -10.86 -10.38 12.55
C VAL A 11 -9.56 -9.90 11.89
N PRO A 12 -9.38 -8.59 11.67
CA PRO A 12 -8.15 -8.04 11.11
C PRO A 12 -6.91 -8.32 11.96
N SER A 13 -5.90 -8.98 11.38
CA SER A 13 -4.60 -9.22 12.01
C SER A 13 -3.57 -8.21 11.50
N LYS A 14 -3.54 -7.02 12.10
CA LYS A 14 -2.72 -5.89 11.63
C LYS A 14 -1.21 -6.19 11.63
N LYS A 15 -0.72 -7.06 12.50
CA LYS A 15 0.69 -7.51 12.53
C LYS A 15 1.10 -8.23 11.25
N ASP A 16 0.14 -8.84 10.56
CA ASP A 16 0.35 -9.61 9.34
C ASP A 16 0.12 -8.80 8.06
N TYR A 17 -0.25 -7.53 8.18
CA TYR A 17 -0.38 -6.62 7.05
C TYR A 17 0.98 -6.35 6.39
N ARG A 18 0.99 -6.23 5.06
CA ARG A 18 2.21 -5.93 4.31
C ARG A 18 1.97 -4.86 3.26
N LYS A 19 2.99 -4.04 3.07
CA LYS A 19 3.05 -2.99 2.04
C LYS A 19 4.15 -3.34 1.05
N PHE A 20 3.84 -3.18 -0.22
CA PHE A 20 4.77 -3.49 -1.30
C PHE A 20 5.00 -2.25 -2.17
N LYS A 21 6.24 -1.86 -2.29
CA LYS A 21 6.68 -0.94 -3.33
C LYS A 21 7.03 -1.80 -4.55
N ILE A 22 6.36 -1.54 -5.67
CA ILE A 22 6.65 -2.22 -6.94
C ILE A 22 8.05 -1.83 -7.40
N LYS A 23 8.83 -2.77 -7.88
CA LYS A 23 10.25 -2.60 -8.20
C LYS A 23 10.58 -2.87 -9.67
N THR A 24 9.88 -3.80 -10.31
CA THR A 24 10.23 -4.35 -11.62
C THR A 24 9.29 -3.90 -12.72
N VAL A 25 8.18 -3.24 -12.38
CA VAL A 25 7.15 -2.81 -13.33
C VAL A 25 7.23 -1.31 -13.52
N GLU A 26 7.41 -0.88 -14.76
CA GLU A 26 7.38 0.52 -15.16
C GLU A 26 5.98 0.87 -15.70
N GLY A 27 5.42 1.98 -15.20
CA GLY A 27 4.10 2.44 -15.60
C GLY A 27 2.92 1.74 -14.88
N PRO A 28 1.69 2.03 -15.32
CA PRO A 28 0.47 1.47 -14.74
C PRO A 28 0.14 0.10 -15.34
N ASP A 29 0.72 -0.96 -14.80
CA ASP A 29 0.40 -2.34 -15.13
C ASP A 29 0.02 -3.10 -13.85
N ASP A 30 -1.27 -3.22 -13.62
CA ASP A 30 -1.81 -3.84 -12.42
C ASP A 30 -1.56 -5.35 -12.37
N TYR A 31 -1.55 -6.04 -13.52
CA TYR A 31 -1.31 -7.48 -13.58
C TYR A 31 0.14 -7.82 -13.25
N SER A 32 1.09 -7.16 -13.88
CA SER A 32 2.52 -7.36 -13.59
C SER A 32 2.87 -6.94 -12.16
N SER A 33 2.26 -5.86 -11.67
CA SER A 33 2.40 -5.42 -10.28
C SER A 33 1.89 -6.46 -9.29
N MET A 34 0.73 -7.05 -9.54
CA MET A 34 0.16 -8.11 -8.72
C MET A 34 1.03 -9.37 -8.76
N LYS A 35 1.52 -9.76 -9.93
CA LYS A 35 2.43 -10.89 -10.12
C LYS A 35 3.69 -10.72 -9.27
N GLU A 36 4.34 -9.55 -9.32
CA GLU A 36 5.52 -9.23 -8.51
C GLU A 36 5.21 -9.37 -7.00
N VAL A 37 4.11 -8.78 -6.56
CA VAL A 37 3.74 -8.75 -5.13
C VAL A 37 3.46 -10.14 -4.59
N ILE A 38 2.65 -10.94 -5.30
CA ILE A 38 2.30 -12.29 -4.89
C ILE A 38 3.55 -13.19 -4.89
N TYR A 39 4.37 -13.12 -5.94
CA TYR A 39 5.62 -13.86 -5.99
C TYR A 39 6.53 -13.54 -4.80
N ARG A 40 6.83 -12.26 -4.57
CA ARG A 40 7.71 -11.82 -3.48
C ARG A 40 7.19 -12.22 -2.10
N ARG A 41 5.87 -12.15 -1.89
CA ARG A 41 5.25 -12.54 -0.62
C ARG A 41 5.37 -14.03 -0.39
N TYR A 42 4.95 -14.85 -1.34
CA TYR A 42 4.82 -16.29 -1.13
C TYR A 42 6.13 -17.05 -1.34
N TYR A 43 7.05 -16.55 -2.16
CA TYR A 43 8.44 -17.00 -2.16
C TYR A 43 9.07 -16.84 -0.77
N ARG A 44 8.87 -15.69 -0.15
CA ARG A 44 9.35 -15.44 1.21
C ARG A 44 8.71 -16.38 2.24
N VAL A 45 7.40 -16.64 2.12
CA VAL A 45 6.69 -17.60 2.98
C VAL A 45 7.34 -18.98 2.92
N LEU A 46 7.72 -19.44 1.71
CA LEU A 46 8.39 -20.72 1.51
C LEU A 46 9.82 -20.73 2.11
N VAL A 47 10.62 -19.72 1.79
CA VAL A 47 12.04 -19.67 2.19
C VAL A 47 12.20 -19.52 3.70
N GLU A 48 11.35 -18.70 4.33
CA GLU A 48 11.40 -18.42 5.77
C GLU A 48 10.53 -19.39 6.60
N GLY A 49 9.83 -20.34 5.97
CA GLY A 49 8.94 -21.27 6.67
C GLY A 49 7.79 -20.59 7.40
N LEU A 50 7.28 -19.46 6.87
CA LEU A 50 6.20 -18.73 7.51
C LEU A 50 4.87 -19.44 7.37
N LYS A 51 3.93 -19.14 8.28
CA LYS A 51 2.58 -19.67 8.22
C LYS A 51 1.91 -19.28 6.90
N LYS A 52 1.39 -20.30 6.18
CA LYS A 52 0.61 -20.11 4.97
C LYS A 52 -0.81 -19.66 5.33
N PRO A 53 -1.43 -18.77 4.55
CA PRO A 53 -2.86 -18.51 4.68
C PRO A 53 -3.67 -19.69 4.13
N ASP A 54 -4.89 -19.84 4.60
CA ASP A 54 -5.82 -20.86 4.09
C ASP A 54 -6.42 -20.46 2.74
N LEU A 55 -6.54 -19.16 2.50
CA LEU A 55 -7.13 -18.58 1.30
C LEU A 55 -6.47 -17.24 0.96
N ILE A 56 -6.26 -17.01 -0.32
CA ILE A 56 -5.90 -15.70 -0.88
C ILE A 56 -7.11 -15.13 -1.59
N ILE A 57 -7.52 -13.93 -1.21
CA ILE A 57 -8.56 -13.17 -1.90
C ILE A 57 -7.90 -11.99 -2.61
N VAL A 58 -8.02 -11.94 -3.93
CA VAL A 58 -7.58 -10.78 -4.72
C VAL A 58 -8.75 -9.82 -4.91
N ASP A 59 -8.46 -8.52 -4.82
CA ASP A 59 -9.42 -7.47 -5.12
C ASP A 59 -9.47 -7.28 -6.64
N GLY A 60 -10.32 -8.06 -7.28
CA GLY A 60 -10.46 -8.06 -8.72
C GLY A 60 -11.14 -9.31 -9.28
N GLY A 61 -11.34 -9.31 -10.58
CA GLY A 61 -12.02 -10.37 -11.32
C GLY A 61 -11.10 -11.45 -11.87
N LYS A 62 -11.55 -12.09 -12.93
CA LYS A 62 -10.89 -13.28 -13.54
C LYS A 62 -9.44 -13.06 -13.93
N GLY A 63 -9.10 -11.86 -14.44
CA GLY A 63 -7.71 -11.55 -14.81
C GLY A 63 -6.75 -11.56 -13.63
N GLN A 64 -7.14 -10.94 -12.51
CA GLN A 64 -6.36 -10.90 -11.28
C GLN A 64 -6.24 -12.30 -10.64
N ILE A 65 -7.33 -13.07 -10.66
CA ILE A 65 -7.32 -14.46 -10.17
C ILE A 65 -6.35 -15.31 -10.98
N LYS A 66 -6.39 -15.21 -12.32
CA LYS A 66 -5.49 -15.94 -13.21
C LYS A 66 -4.03 -15.67 -12.88
N VAL A 67 -3.66 -14.40 -12.77
CA VAL A 67 -2.28 -13.99 -12.44
C VAL A 67 -1.86 -14.53 -11.06
N ALA A 68 -2.71 -14.39 -10.06
CA ALA A 68 -2.42 -14.88 -8.72
C ALA A 68 -2.26 -16.40 -8.68
N LYS A 69 -3.16 -17.12 -9.35
CA LYS A 69 -3.12 -18.58 -9.43
C LYS A 69 -1.86 -19.08 -10.13
N GLU A 70 -1.49 -18.49 -11.26
CA GLU A 70 -0.26 -18.84 -11.99
C GLU A 70 0.99 -18.73 -11.09
N VAL A 71 1.09 -17.68 -10.28
CA VAL A 71 2.21 -17.51 -9.36
C VAL A 71 2.19 -18.56 -8.24
N ILE A 72 1.03 -18.79 -7.62
CA ILE A 72 0.88 -19.77 -6.53
C ILE A 72 1.18 -21.18 -7.03
N ASP A 73 0.71 -21.53 -8.22
CA ASP A 73 0.99 -22.83 -8.85
C ASP A 73 2.49 -22.97 -9.19
N SER A 74 3.13 -21.92 -9.70
CA SER A 74 4.58 -21.92 -10.01
C SER A 74 5.45 -22.13 -8.78
N LEU A 75 5.01 -21.65 -7.63
CA LEU A 75 5.69 -21.84 -6.34
C LEU A 75 5.35 -23.19 -5.68
N ASN A 76 4.43 -23.94 -6.23
CA ASN A 76 3.93 -25.23 -5.68
C ASN A 76 3.57 -25.13 -4.19
N ILE A 77 2.97 -24.03 -3.78
CA ILE A 77 2.68 -23.76 -2.35
C ILE A 77 1.30 -24.26 -1.90
N GLY A 78 0.39 -24.55 -2.84
CA GLY A 78 -0.88 -25.21 -2.56
C GLY A 78 -1.91 -24.36 -1.82
N ILE A 79 -1.96 -23.06 -2.06
CA ILE A 79 -2.94 -22.14 -1.46
C ILE A 79 -4.07 -21.86 -2.46
N LYS A 80 -5.32 -21.93 -2.00
CA LYS A 80 -6.48 -21.58 -2.81
C LYS A 80 -6.52 -20.06 -3.06
N VAL A 81 -6.97 -19.69 -4.26
CA VAL A 81 -7.11 -18.29 -4.69
C VAL A 81 -8.54 -18.05 -5.12
N CYS A 82 -9.12 -16.94 -4.72
CA CYS A 82 -10.38 -16.42 -5.26
C CYS A 82 -10.28 -14.90 -5.48
N GLY A 83 -11.25 -14.34 -6.15
CA GLY A 83 -11.34 -12.91 -6.39
C GLY A 83 -12.65 -12.34 -5.87
N LEU A 84 -12.61 -11.09 -5.47
CA LEU A 84 -13.77 -10.33 -5.07
C LEU A 84 -13.96 -9.19 -6.07
N ALA A 85 -14.95 -9.34 -6.94
CA ALA A 85 -15.27 -8.37 -7.98
C ALA A 85 -16.48 -7.53 -7.59
N LYS A 86 -16.59 -6.35 -8.20
CA LYS A 86 -17.79 -5.54 -8.14
C LYS A 86 -18.79 -6.07 -9.16
N ASP A 87 -20.07 -6.05 -8.78
CA ASP A 87 -21.15 -6.30 -9.74
C ASP A 87 -21.31 -5.10 -10.70
N ASP A 88 -22.20 -5.25 -11.67
CA ASP A 88 -22.51 -4.21 -12.67
C ASP A 88 -23.04 -2.89 -12.05
N HIS A 89 -23.46 -2.94 -10.79
CA HIS A 89 -23.90 -1.77 -10.02
C HIS A 89 -22.82 -1.19 -9.11
N HIS A 90 -21.56 -1.61 -9.28
CA HIS A 90 -20.41 -1.19 -8.48
C HIS A 90 -20.52 -1.49 -6.97
N SER A 91 -21.40 -2.41 -6.58
CA SER A 91 -21.44 -2.95 -5.24
C SER A 91 -20.54 -4.18 -5.11
N THR A 92 -19.99 -4.43 -3.92
CA THR A 92 -19.24 -5.65 -3.62
C THR A 92 -20.20 -6.82 -3.66
N ALA A 93 -20.15 -7.68 -4.66
CA ALA A 93 -21.21 -8.67 -4.74
C ALA A 93 -20.82 -10.03 -5.28
N VAL A 94 -19.69 -10.17 -5.96
CA VAL A 94 -19.37 -11.41 -6.64
C VAL A 94 -18.04 -11.96 -6.16
N LEU A 95 -18.10 -13.11 -5.51
CA LEU A 95 -16.93 -13.92 -5.24
C LEU A 95 -16.72 -14.85 -6.44
N ILE A 96 -15.50 -14.90 -6.96
CA ILE A 96 -15.11 -15.72 -8.11
C ILE A 96 -14.06 -16.72 -7.65
N ASP A 97 -14.28 -18.00 -7.88
CA ASP A 97 -13.32 -19.05 -7.53
C ASP A 97 -12.16 -19.16 -8.54
N SER A 98 -11.23 -20.05 -8.27
CA SER A 98 -10.04 -20.28 -9.11
C SER A 98 -10.36 -20.93 -10.47
N ASP A 99 -11.55 -21.47 -10.66
CA ASP A 99 -12.05 -22.04 -11.90
C ASP A 99 -12.94 -21.05 -12.67
N PHE A 100 -12.96 -19.79 -12.19
CA PHE A 100 -13.72 -18.66 -12.75
C PHE A 100 -15.24 -18.79 -12.62
N ASN A 101 -15.73 -19.62 -11.71
CA ASN A 101 -17.15 -19.68 -11.38
C ASN A 101 -17.50 -18.55 -10.43
N GLU A 102 -18.64 -17.91 -10.72
CA GLU A 102 -19.20 -16.89 -9.85
C GLU A 102 -19.99 -17.54 -8.71
N ILE A 103 -19.69 -17.17 -7.50
CA ILE A 103 -20.38 -17.61 -6.29
C ILE A 103 -21.26 -16.46 -5.83
N ASN A 104 -22.57 -16.61 -6.00
CA ASN A 104 -23.52 -15.63 -5.50
C ASN A 104 -23.57 -15.67 -3.97
N ILE A 105 -23.41 -14.50 -3.36
CA ILE A 105 -23.47 -14.33 -1.92
C ILE A 105 -24.69 -13.49 -1.58
N ASP A 106 -25.50 -13.99 -0.66
CA ASP A 106 -26.63 -13.20 -0.15
C ASP A 106 -26.10 -11.92 0.50
N LYS A 107 -26.56 -10.77 -0.01
CA LYS A 107 -26.17 -9.43 0.48
C LYS A 107 -26.54 -9.16 1.94
N LYS A 108 -27.42 -9.98 2.51
CA LYS A 108 -27.81 -9.93 3.93
C LYS A 108 -27.03 -10.91 4.81
N SER A 109 -26.14 -11.72 4.22
CA SER A 109 -25.37 -12.73 4.95
C SER A 109 -24.19 -12.14 5.72
N GLU A 110 -23.82 -12.77 6.80
CA GLU A 110 -22.58 -12.47 7.56
C GLU A 110 -21.33 -12.59 6.66
N LEU A 111 -21.33 -13.53 5.72
CA LEU A 111 -20.24 -13.69 4.76
C LEU A 111 -20.11 -12.47 3.86
N PHE A 112 -21.21 -11.92 3.36
CA PHE A 112 -21.20 -10.71 2.54
C PHE A 112 -20.62 -9.52 3.32
N PHE A 113 -21.04 -9.32 4.57
CA PHE A 113 -20.52 -8.26 5.44
C PHE A 113 -19.03 -8.45 5.74
N LEU A 114 -18.58 -9.69 5.96
CA LEU A 114 -17.17 -9.98 6.17
C LEU A 114 -16.33 -9.64 4.94
N LEU A 115 -16.74 -10.07 3.75
CA LEU A 115 -16.02 -9.80 2.50
C LEU A 115 -16.00 -8.30 2.17
N THR A 116 -17.08 -7.58 2.42
CA THR A 116 -17.14 -6.13 2.27
C THR A 116 -16.14 -5.45 3.21
N ARG A 117 -16.09 -5.84 4.48
CA ARG A 117 -15.10 -5.32 5.43
C ARG A 117 -13.66 -5.61 5.00
N MET A 118 -13.38 -6.78 4.44
CA MET A 118 -12.05 -7.12 3.91
C MET A 118 -11.68 -6.21 2.74
N GLN A 119 -12.60 -5.98 1.81
CA GLN A 119 -12.37 -5.11 0.66
C GLN A 119 -12.17 -3.64 1.07
N ASP A 120 -13.00 -3.13 1.96
CA ASP A 120 -12.85 -1.78 2.52
C ASP A 120 -11.51 -1.61 3.24
N GLU A 121 -11.10 -2.61 4.00
CA GLU A 121 -9.85 -2.56 4.75
C GLU A 121 -8.61 -2.58 3.84
N VAL A 122 -8.60 -3.41 2.78
CA VAL A 122 -7.47 -3.42 1.84
C VAL A 122 -7.39 -2.10 1.06
N HIS A 123 -8.53 -1.54 0.64
CA HIS A 123 -8.59 -0.22 0.01
C HIS A 123 -8.06 0.87 0.95
N ARG A 124 -8.58 0.92 2.18
CA ARG A 124 -8.13 1.89 3.20
C ARG A 124 -6.62 1.79 3.44
N TYR A 125 -6.10 0.57 3.56
CA TYR A 125 -4.69 0.32 3.81
C TYR A 125 -3.81 0.73 2.63
N ALA A 126 -4.22 0.41 1.41
CA ALA A 126 -3.52 0.80 0.18
C ALA A 126 -3.50 2.33 0.01
N ILE A 127 -4.64 3.02 0.19
CA ILE A 127 -4.73 4.48 0.12
C ILE A 127 -3.82 5.15 1.16
N SER A 128 -3.79 4.64 2.39
CA SER A 128 -2.92 5.16 3.44
C SER A 128 -1.45 5.09 3.06
N PHE A 129 -1.07 4.04 2.34
CA PHE A 129 0.29 3.85 1.86
C PHE A 129 0.64 4.80 0.71
N HIS A 130 -0.26 4.96 -0.26
CA HIS A 130 -0.09 5.93 -1.36
C HIS A 130 0.11 7.36 -0.83
N LYS A 131 -0.72 7.78 0.12
CA LYS A 131 -0.59 9.11 0.76
C LYS A 131 0.77 9.27 1.43
N ASN A 132 1.24 8.27 2.17
CA ASN A 132 2.54 8.32 2.85
C ASN A 132 3.72 8.35 1.88
N VAL A 133 3.66 7.58 0.78
CA VAL A 133 4.72 7.57 -0.25
C VAL A 133 4.76 8.93 -0.96
N ARG A 134 3.61 9.46 -1.37
CA ARG A 134 3.51 10.80 -2.00
C ARG A 134 4.00 11.91 -1.08
N SER A 135 3.60 11.90 0.20
CA SER A 135 4.07 12.87 1.18
C SER A 135 5.58 12.86 1.35
N LYS A 136 6.19 11.67 1.44
CA LYS A 136 7.64 11.54 1.55
C LYS A 136 8.36 12.02 0.30
N SER A 137 7.87 11.66 -0.88
CA SER A 137 8.44 12.10 -2.16
C SER A 137 8.36 13.63 -2.31
N LEU A 138 7.22 14.22 -1.97
CA LEU A 138 7.04 15.67 -1.99
C LEU A 138 7.94 16.36 -0.96
N PHE A 139 8.08 15.80 0.23
CA PHE A 139 8.98 16.32 1.26
C PHE A 139 10.44 16.34 0.77
N GLN A 140 10.88 15.25 0.14
CA GLN A 140 12.22 15.14 -0.44
C GLN A 140 12.40 16.15 -1.57
N SER A 141 11.45 16.25 -2.50
CA SER A 141 11.51 17.17 -3.64
C SER A 141 11.63 18.63 -3.19
N ILE A 142 10.83 19.07 -2.22
CA ILE A 142 10.92 20.45 -1.69
C ILE A 142 12.31 20.72 -1.08
N LEU A 143 12.89 19.75 -0.40
CA LEU A 143 14.18 19.91 0.28
C LEU A 143 15.38 19.72 -0.65
N ASP A 144 15.20 19.09 -1.83
CA ASP A 144 16.27 18.90 -2.82
C ASP A 144 16.75 20.24 -3.40
N ASP A 145 15.86 21.22 -3.50
CA ASP A 145 16.14 22.53 -4.07
C ASP A 145 16.70 23.54 -3.06
N VAL A 146 16.89 23.13 -1.79
CA VAL A 146 17.37 24.03 -0.72
C VAL A 146 18.86 23.84 -0.48
N GLU A 147 19.65 24.87 -0.76
CA GLU A 147 21.09 24.86 -0.48
C GLU A 147 21.37 24.66 1.01
N GLY A 148 22.31 23.76 1.29
CA GLY A 148 22.69 23.40 2.65
C GLY A 148 21.87 22.28 3.28
N ILE A 149 20.86 21.69 2.58
CA ILE A 149 20.07 20.58 3.08
C ILE A 149 20.50 19.27 2.40
N GLY A 150 21.47 18.59 3.01
CA GLY A 150 21.87 17.23 2.60
C GLY A 150 21.03 16.11 3.24
N PRO A 151 21.35 14.83 2.94
CA PRO A 151 20.56 13.67 3.40
C PRO A 151 20.35 13.61 4.92
N LYS A 152 21.34 14.01 5.71
CA LYS A 152 21.25 14.02 7.17
C LYS A 152 20.20 15.01 7.66
N ARG A 153 20.25 16.26 7.19
CA ARG A 153 19.30 17.31 7.57
C ARG A 153 17.88 17.01 7.09
N LYS A 154 17.73 16.42 5.91
CA LYS A 154 16.42 15.92 5.44
C LYS A 154 15.79 14.93 6.38
N LYS A 155 16.57 13.98 6.88
CA LYS A 155 16.13 12.98 7.85
C LYS A 155 15.74 13.61 9.20
N GLU A 156 16.50 14.58 9.66
CA GLU A 156 16.22 15.32 10.90
C GLU A 156 14.94 16.14 10.78
N LEU A 157 14.76 16.89 9.68
CA LEU A 157 13.54 17.63 9.38
C LEU A 157 12.30 16.71 9.29
N LEU A 158 12.43 15.58 8.61
CA LEU A 158 11.33 14.61 8.52
C LEU A 158 10.96 14.04 9.90
N LYS A 159 11.95 13.81 10.75
CA LYS A 159 11.73 13.31 12.11
C LYS A 159 11.06 14.38 12.99
N HIS A 160 11.48 15.64 12.88
CA HIS A 160 10.98 16.75 13.71
C HIS A 160 9.57 17.18 13.30
N PHE A 161 9.33 17.45 12.02
CA PHE A 161 8.06 17.96 11.51
C PHE A 161 7.06 16.87 11.14
N GLY A 162 7.53 15.67 10.78
CA GLY A 162 6.70 14.49 10.49
C GLY A 162 5.85 14.56 9.21
N SER A 163 5.55 15.75 8.68
CA SER A 163 4.76 15.93 7.45
C SER A 163 5.11 17.22 6.70
N VAL A 164 4.86 17.22 5.38
CA VAL A 164 5.02 18.40 4.51
C VAL A 164 4.13 19.55 4.99
N LYS A 165 2.92 19.26 5.44
CA LYS A 165 1.99 20.28 5.91
C LYS A 165 2.56 21.04 7.11
N LYS A 166 3.02 20.32 8.13
CA LYS A 166 3.64 20.93 9.31
C LYS A 166 4.92 21.69 8.97
N LEU A 167 5.72 21.17 8.02
CA LEU A 167 6.90 21.88 7.55
C LEU A 167 6.55 23.20 6.85
N LYS A 168 5.51 23.22 6.02
CA LYS A 168 5.05 24.43 5.33
C LYS A 168 4.43 25.48 6.28
N GLU A 169 3.88 25.05 7.38
CA GLU A 169 3.29 25.89 8.43
C GLU A 169 4.31 26.33 9.49
N ALA A 170 5.55 25.83 9.42
CA ALA A 170 6.59 26.13 10.40
C ALA A 170 7.05 27.58 10.30
N THR A 171 7.31 28.20 11.45
CA THR A 171 7.94 29.51 11.55
C THR A 171 9.46 29.39 11.36
N ILE A 172 10.11 30.53 11.10
CA ILE A 172 11.58 30.54 10.94
C ILE A 172 12.28 30.08 12.21
N GLU A 173 11.77 30.47 13.38
CA GLU A 173 12.30 30.07 14.68
C GLU A 173 12.23 28.54 14.87
N GLN A 174 11.11 27.91 14.48
CA GLN A 174 10.95 26.45 14.53
C GLN A 174 11.92 25.74 13.58
N LEU A 175 12.23 26.33 12.43
CA LEU A 175 13.22 25.79 11.50
C LEU A 175 14.64 25.93 12.06
N GLU A 176 14.94 27.01 12.79
CA GLU A 176 16.22 27.26 13.43
C GLU A 176 16.52 26.30 14.62
N GLU A 177 15.49 25.66 15.19
CA GLU A 177 15.69 24.61 16.18
C GLU A 177 16.39 23.37 15.60
N VAL A 178 16.28 23.14 14.28
CA VAL A 178 16.77 21.95 13.59
C VAL A 178 17.89 22.27 12.61
N LEU A 179 17.95 23.52 12.12
CA LEU A 179 18.86 23.95 11.07
C LEU A 179 19.67 25.18 11.51
N PRO A 180 20.90 25.36 10.97
CA PRO A 180 21.61 26.63 11.07
C PRO A 180 20.77 27.79 10.48
N LYS A 181 20.91 28.99 11.06
CA LYS A 181 20.10 30.18 10.69
C LYS A 181 20.04 30.47 9.21
N GLU A 182 21.16 30.42 8.50
CA GLU A 182 21.23 30.64 7.05
C GLU A 182 20.40 29.61 6.28
N VAL A 183 20.55 28.33 6.63
CA VAL A 183 19.82 27.22 5.97
C VAL A 183 18.33 27.26 6.29
N ALA A 184 17.97 27.66 7.51
CA ALA A 184 16.56 27.86 7.90
C ALA A 184 15.91 28.98 7.09
N LYS A 185 16.61 30.09 6.84
CA LYS A 185 16.14 31.20 5.98
C LYS A 185 15.94 30.73 4.54
N ASN A 186 16.90 30.00 3.97
CA ASN A 186 16.80 29.45 2.61
C ASN A 186 15.58 28.55 2.48
N LEU A 187 15.38 27.62 3.43
CA LEU A 187 14.23 26.73 3.45
C LEU A 187 12.92 27.51 3.59
N PHE A 188 12.85 28.47 4.50
CA PHE A 188 11.66 29.29 4.71
C PHE A 188 11.24 30.02 3.43
N THR A 189 12.18 30.60 2.70
CA THR A 189 11.94 31.27 1.42
C THR A 189 11.36 30.31 0.38
N VAL A 190 11.93 29.10 0.24
CA VAL A 190 11.42 28.07 -0.68
C VAL A 190 10.02 27.64 -0.30
N LEU A 191 9.73 27.46 1.00
CA LEU A 191 8.40 27.07 1.47
C LEU A 191 7.32 28.14 1.19
N GLN A 192 7.66 29.43 1.27
CA GLN A 192 6.74 30.52 0.94
C GLN A 192 6.42 30.58 -0.55
N ASN A 193 7.38 30.25 -1.43
CA ASN A 193 7.23 30.24 -2.89
C ASN A 193 6.50 28.98 -3.41
N THR A 194 6.26 27.98 -2.54
CA THR A 194 5.64 26.70 -2.92
C THR A 194 4.18 26.59 -2.43
N LYS A 195 3.56 27.73 -2.13
CA LYS A 195 2.13 27.80 -1.75
C LYS A 195 1.22 27.64 -2.96
#